data_60d982d6166eb43e8722a66be14fb7b1
#
_entry.id   60d982d6166eb43e8722a66be14fb7b1
#
_cell.length_a   1.000
_cell.length_b   1.000
_cell.length_c   1.000
_cell.angle_alpha   90.00
_cell.angle_beta   90.00
_cell.angle_gamma   90.00
#
_symmetry.space_group_name_H-M   'P 1'
#
loop_
_entity.id
_entity.type
_entity.pdbx_description
1 polymer ?
#
loop_
_entity_poly.entity_id
_entity_poly.type
_entity_poly.pdbx_seq_one_letter_code
_entity_poly.pdbx_strand_id
1 'polypeptide(L)'
;MRNRPENQIEIRLTLIRHGATLSNKEGRYLGKTDEALSPEGIGMLKKAVTGGNYPTADLLFSGPMKRCLETAQILYPGQTPIFVPEWTEMDFGAFEGHNYQELSGDPVSYTHLTLPTI
;
A
#
# COMPACT_ATOMS: atom_id res chain seq x y z
N MET A 1 -31.65 12.20 -0.88
CA MET A 1 -30.57 12.90 -1.61
C MET A 1 -30.28 14.24 -0.93
N ARG A 2 -29.03 14.48 -0.60
CA ARG A 2 -28.67 15.75 0.03
C ARG A 2 -28.52 16.84 -1.01
N ASN A 3 -29.16 17.97 -0.76
CA ASN A 3 -28.89 19.18 -1.52
C ASN A 3 -27.57 19.79 -1.06
N ARG A 4 -26.68 20.09 -1.99
CA ARG A 4 -25.43 20.79 -1.71
C ARG A 4 -25.49 22.20 -2.26
N PRO A 5 -24.85 23.15 -1.57
CA PRO A 5 -24.62 24.47 -2.17
C PRO A 5 -23.81 24.33 -3.46
N GLU A 6 -24.12 25.16 -4.45
CA GLU A 6 -23.47 25.12 -5.77
C GLU A 6 -21.96 25.31 -5.71
N ASN A 7 -21.46 26.01 -4.66
CA ASN A 7 -20.04 26.28 -4.48
C ASN A 7 -19.28 25.20 -3.70
N GLN A 8 -19.93 24.09 -3.36
CA GLN A 8 -19.24 22.98 -2.70
C GLN A 8 -18.53 22.09 -3.71
N ILE A 9 -17.28 21.74 -3.35
CA ILE A 9 -16.47 20.79 -4.11
C ILE A 9 -16.55 19.44 -3.39
N GLU A 10 -16.83 18.40 -4.16
CA GLU A 10 -16.77 17.03 -3.64
C GLU A 10 -15.39 16.45 -3.91
N ILE A 11 -14.75 15.97 -2.87
CA ILE A 11 -13.48 15.26 -2.98
C ILE A 11 -13.72 13.82 -2.54
N ARG A 12 -13.39 12.87 -3.43
CA ARG A 12 -13.38 11.44 -3.11
C ARG A 12 -11.96 11.00 -2.93
N LEU A 13 -11.67 10.48 -1.75
CA LEU A 13 -10.36 9.95 -1.43
C LEU A 13 -10.45 8.42 -1.38
N THR A 14 -9.67 7.77 -2.23
CA THR A 14 -9.56 6.31 -2.22
C THR A 14 -8.17 5.94 -1.75
N LEU A 15 -8.09 5.12 -0.72
CA LEU A 15 -6.84 4.61 -0.19
C LEU A 15 -6.67 3.17 -0.66
N ILE A 16 -5.53 2.89 -1.29
CA ILE A 16 -5.24 1.57 -1.83
C ILE A 16 -3.94 1.07 -1.18
N ARG A 17 -4.01 -0.11 -0.60
CA ARG A 17 -2.84 -0.78 -0.07
C ARG A 17 -1.99 -1.32 -1.23
N HIS A 18 -0.67 -1.23 -1.11
CA HIS A 18 0.22 -1.83 -2.11
C HIS A 18 -0.02 -3.33 -2.24
N GLY A 19 0.36 -3.89 -3.38
CA GLY A 19 0.28 -5.32 -3.62
C GLY A 19 1.25 -6.12 -2.76
N ALA A 20 1.17 -7.44 -2.87
CA ALA A 20 1.94 -8.33 -2.03
C ALA A 20 3.42 -8.38 -2.45
N THR A 21 4.29 -8.42 -1.45
CA THR A 21 5.73 -8.67 -1.59
C THR A 21 6.05 -10.06 -1.05
N LEU A 22 7.28 -10.52 -1.26
CA LEU A 22 7.73 -11.78 -0.68
C LEU A 22 7.66 -11.73 0.86
N SER A 23 8.05 -10.62 1.47
CA SER A 23 7.97 -10.44 2.91
C SER A 23 6.53 -10.52 3.42
N ASN A 24 5.57 -9.97 2.70
CA ASN A 24 4.15 -10.08 3.06
C ASN A 24 3.69 -11.53 3.04
N LYS A 25 4.10 -12.31 2.03
CA LYS A 25 3.76 -13.72 1.93
C LYS A 25 4.32 -14.52 3.11
N GLU A 26 5.52 -14.18 3.56
CA GLU A 26 6.18 -14.84 4.68
C GLU A 26 5.78 -14.29 6.04
N GLY A 27 4.90 -13.29 6.08
CA GLY A 27 4.47 -12.64 7.31
C GLY A 27 5.56 -11.81 7.98
N ARG A 28 6.54 -11.32 7.22
CA ARG A 28 7.65 -10.53 7.76
C ARG A 28 7.28 -9.06 7.87
N TYR A 29 7.87 -8.41 8.85
CA TYR A 29 7.71 -6.96 8.99
C TYR A 29 8.41 -6.26 7.83
N LEU A 30 7.69 -5.37 7.19
CA LEU A 30 8.17 -4.60 6.05
C LEU A 30 7.84 -3.14 6.27
N GLY A 31 8.80 -2.35 6.64
CA GLY A 31 8.64 -0.92 6.88
C GLY A 31 9.35 -0.10 5.81
N LYS A 32 10.49 0.46 6.16
CA LYS A 32 11.31 1.26 5.24
C LYS A 32 12.11 0.44 4.24
N THR A 33 12.19 -0.87 4.42
CA THR A 33 12.85 -1.74 3.44
C THR A 33 12.16 -1.61 2.10
N ASP A 34 12.92 -1.26 1.06
CA ASP A 34 12.38 -0.97 -0.26
C ASP A 34 12.29 -2.24 -1.11
N GLU A 35 11.38 -3.12 -0.73
CA GLU A 35 11.14 -4.37 -1.43
C GLU A 35 10.11 -4.19 -2.54
N ALA A 36 10.41 -4.75 -3.70
CA ALA A 36 9.50 -4.75 -4.84
C ALA A 36 8.35 -5.74 -4.65
N LEU A 37 7.32 -5.63 -5.46
CA LEU A 37 6.23 -6.61 -5.49
C LEU A 37 6.75 -7.99 -5.89
N SER A 38 6.17 -9.03 -5.31
CA SER A 38 6.44 -10.39 -5.72
C SER A 38 5.74 -10.69 -7.06
N PRO A 39 6.20 -11.70 -7.81
CA PRO A 39 5.49 -12.12 -9.02
C PRO A 39 4.03 -12.48 -8.78
N GLU A 40 3.74 -13.11 -7.64
CA GLU A 40 2.37 -13.42 -7.24
C GLU A 40 1.55 -12.16 -6.97
N GLY A 41 2.16 -11.19 -6.29
CA GLY A 41 1.52 -9.90 -6.01
C GLY A 41 1.18 -9.15 -7.29
N ILE A 42 2.09 -9.14 -8.25
CA ILE A 42 1.86 -8.54 -9.57
C ILE A 42 0.69 -9.24 -10.27
N GLY A 43 0.67 -10.56 -10.26
CA GLY A 43 -0.40 -11.34 -10.88
C GLY A 43 -1.75 -11.06 -10.28
N MET A 44 -1.83 -10.95 -8.96
CA MET A 44 -3.08 -10.63 -8.25
C MET A 44 -3.60 -9.24 -8.61
N LEU A 45 -2.70 -8.24 -8.71
CA LEU A 45 -3.08 -6.89 -9.11
C LEU A 45 -3.60 -6.85 -10.55
N LYS A 46 -2.96 -7.56 -11.45
CA LYS A 46 -3.40 -7.65 -12.85
C LYS A 46 -4.80 -8.27 -12.97
N LYS A 47 -5.07 -9.28 -12.17
CA LYS A 47 -6.42 -9.87 -12.09
C LYS A 47 -7.44 -8.87 -11.58
N ALA A 48 -7.10 -8.14 -10.54
CA ALA A 48 -7.99 -7.15 -9.94
C ALA A 48 -8.34 -6.04 -10.93
N VAL A 49 -7.37 -5.57 -11.70
CA VAL A 49 -7.60 -4.57 -12.76
C VAL A 49 -8.55 -5.11 -13.82
N THR A 50 -8.34 -6.34 -14.27
CA THR A 50 -9.22 -6.98 -15.24
C THR A 50 -10.64 -7.10 -14.72
N GLY A 51 -10.82 -7.29 -13.42
CA GLY A 51 -12.13 -7.33 -12.78
C GLY A 51 -12.84 -5.99 -12.67
N GLY A 52 -12.17 -4.87 -12.97
CA GLY A 52 -12.77 -3.54 -12.96
C GLY A 52 -13.08 -3.00 -11.57
N ASN A 53 -12.38 -3.46 -10.54
CA ASN A 53 -12.70 -3.13 -9.14
C ASN A 53 -12.14 -1.81 -8.64
N TYR A 54 -11.36 -1.10 -9.45
CA TYR A 54 -10.71 0.13 -9.02
C TYR A 54 -11.37 1.35 -9.65
N PRO A 55 -11.62 2.40 -8.84
CA PRO A 55 -12.23 3.63 -9.36
C PRO A 55 -11.25 4.39 -10.24
N THR A 56 -11.79 5.21 -11.12
CA THR A 56 -10.98 6.19 -11.85
C THR A 56 -10.48 7.27 -10.89
N ALA A 57 -9.33 7.85 -11.21
CA ALA A 57 -8.73 8.89 -10.39
C ALA A 57 -8.33 10.08 -11.27
N ASP A 58 -8.63 11.29 -10.80
CA ASP A 58 -8.16 12.52 -11.45
C ASP A 58 -6.72 12.81 -11.07
N LEU A 59 -6.38 12.52 -9.81
CA LEU A 59 -5.03 12.64 -9.28
C LEU A 59 -4.64 11.33 -8.61
N LEU A 60 -3.42 10.91 -8.88
CA LEU A 60 -2.85 9.68 -8.32
C LEU A 60 -1.64 10.04 -7.48
N PHE A 61 -1.67 9.65 -6.21
CA PHE A 61 -0.54 9.87 -5.30
C PHE A 61 0.06 8.53 -4.90
N SER A 62 1.37 8.51 -4.72
CA SER A 62 2.09 7.32 -4.29
C SER A 62 3.19 7.67 -3.32
N GLY A 63 3.42 6.81 -2.35
CA GLY A 63 4.64 6.83 -1.58
C GLY A 63 5.85 6.45 -2.45
N PRO A 64 7.07 6.67 -1.96
CA PRO A 64 8.28 6.49 -2.76
C PRO A 64 8.75 5.04 -2.91
N MET A 65 8.19 4.11 -2.14
CA MET A 65 8.63 2.72 -2.15
C MET A 65 8.29 2.00 -3.44
N LYS A 66 9.17 1.11 -3.89
CA LYS A 66 8.96 0.34 -5.12
C LYS A 66 7.61 -0.36 -5.16
N ARG A 67 7.23 -1.02 -4.06
CA ARG A 67 5.94 -1.72 -3.98
C ARG A 67 4.75 -0.80 -4.21
N CYS A 68 4.84 0.44 -3.74
CA CYS A 68 3.77 1.42 -3.94
C CYS A 68 3.74 1.93 -5.39
N LEU A 69 4.90 2.24 -5.95
CA LEU A 69 5.02 2.71 -7.32
C LEU A 69 4.58 1.66 -8.33
N GLU A 70 5.01 0.43 -8.13
CA GLU A 70 4.63 -0.68 -9.00
C GLU A 70 3.13 -0.95 -8.93
N THR A 71 2.55 -0.88 -7.74
CA THR A 71 1.11 -1.02 -7.57
C THR A 71 0.37 0.08 -8.34
N ALA A 72 0.80 1.33 -8.20
CA ALA A 72 0.19 2.45 -8.91
C ALA A 72 0.28 2.28 -10.43
N GLN A 73 1.42 1.84 -10.94
CA GLN A 73 1.63 1.63 -12.37
C GLN A 73 0.77 0.49 -12.94
N ILE A 74 0.56 -0.57 -12.17
CA ILE A 74 -0.27 -1.69 -12.59
C ILE A 74 -1.75 -1.30 -12.60
N LEU A 75 -2.21 -0.60 -11.56
CA LEU A 75 -3.61 -0.21 -11.43
C LEU A 75 -4.00 0.95 -12.35
N TYR A 76 -3.08 1.87 -12.58
CA TYR A 76 -3.32 3.09 -13.35
C TYR A 76 -2.19 3.33 -14.36
N PRO A 77 -2.05 2.46 -15.36
CA PRO A 77 -0.88 2.48 -16.27
C PRO A 77 -0.77 3.74 -17.11
N GLY A 78 -1.87 4.45 -17.33
CA GLY A 78 -1.87 5.69 -18.11
C GLY A 78 -1.56 6.95 -17.31
N GLN A 79 -1.35 6.85 -16.00
CA GLN A 79 -1.15 8.00 -15.13
C GLN A 79 0.24 8.01 -14.53
N THR A 80 0.80 9.22 -14.37
CA THR A 80 2.06 9.41 -13.66
C THR A 80 1.74 9.76 -12.22
N PRO A 81 2.16 8.95 -11.24
CA PRO A 81 1.87 9.24 -9.84
C PRO A 81 2.65 10.44 -9.34
N ILE A 82 2.02 11.21 -8.46
CA ILE A 82 2.65 12.30 -7.72
C ILE A 82 3.27 11.67 -6.47
N PHE A 83 4.58 11.84 -6.30
CA PHE A 83 5.27 11.27 -5.16
C PHE A 83 5.04 12.11 -3.91
N VAL A 84 4.75 11.42 -2.82
CA VAL A 84 4.67 12.01 -1.50
C VAL A 84 5.74 11.35 -0.64
N PRO A 85 6.92 11.96 -0.51
CA PRO A 85 8.06 11.34 0.20
C PRO A 85 7.73 10.98 1.66
N GLU A 86 6.86 11.73 2.28
CA GLU A 86 6.44 11.53 3.66
C GLU A 86 5.57 10.28 3.85
N TRP A 87 5.06 9.70 2.77
CA TRP A 87 4.23 8.50 2.82
C TRP A 87 5.08 7.24 2.82
N THR A 88 6.07 7.22 3.65
CA THR A 88 6.84 6.02 3.93
C THR A 88 6.13 5.21 5.00
N GLU A 89 6.34 3.90 4.97
CA GLU A 89 5.80 3.05 6.00
C GLU A 89 6.64 3.14 7.28
N MET A 90 6.10 2.55 8.36
CA MET A 90 6.77 2.54 9.63
C MET A 90 8.14 1.85 9.51
N ASP A 91 9.12 2.42 10.17
CA ASP A 91 10.44 1.80 10.30
C ASP A 91 10.41 0.82 11.47
N PHE A 92 10.43 -0.46 11.15
CA PHE A 92 10.47 -1.50 12.16
C PHE A 92 11.88 -1.78 12.69
N GLY A 93 12.90 -1.14 12.13
CA GLY A 93 14.28 -1.31 12.56
C GLY A 93 14.74 -2.76 12.49
N ALA A 94 15.15 -3.31 13.63
CA ALA A 94 15.65 -4.70 13.69
C ALA A 94 14.58 -5.75 13.37
N PHE A 95 13.32 -5.41 13.38
CA PHE A 95 12.24 -6.35 13.05
C PHE A 95 12.05 -6.54 11.55
N GLU A 96 12.56 -5.63 10.73
CA GLU A 96 12.39 -5.73 9.27
C GLU A 96 13.03 -7.02 8.74
N GLY A 97 12.32 -7.71 7.87
CA GLY A 97 12.76 -8.97 7.34
C GLY A 97 12.43 -10.18 8.21
N HIS A 98 11.92 -9.97 9.42
CA HIS A 98 11.50 -11.05 10.34
C HIS A 98 10.00 -11.17 10.37
N ASN A 99 9.49 -12.36 10.62
CA ASN A 99 8.05 -12.57 10.77
C ASN A 99 7.66 -12.56 12.24
N TYR A 100 6.35 -12.54 12.48
CA TYR A 100 5.82 -12.52 13.83
C TYR A 100 6.31 -13.69 14.69
N GLN A 101 6.40 -14.87 14.10
CA GLN A 101 6.80 -16.07 14.85
C GLN A 101 8.25 -15.98 15.34
N GLU A 102 9.14 -15.38 14.53
CA GLU A 102 10.53 -15.18 14.90
C GLU A 102 10.68 -14.18 16.06
N LEU A 103 9.75 -13.24 16.18
CA LEU A 103 9.76 -12.17 17.17
C LEU A 103 8.81 -12.42 18.34
N SER A 104 8.20 -13.60 18.43
CA SER A 104 7.10 -13.89 19.37
C SER A 104 7.44 -13.71 20.84
N GLY A 105 8.70 -13.68 21.22
CA GLY A 105 9.13 -13.42 22.59
C GLY A 105 9.39 -11.96 22.91
N ASP A 106 9.28 -11.06 21.95
CA ASP A 106 9.61 -9.66 22.12
C ASP A 106 8.38 -8.82 22.40
N PRO A 107 8.27 -8.16 23.59
CA PRO A 107 7.10 -7.34 23.91
C PRO A 107 6.84 -6.21 22.92
N VAL A 108 7.87 -5.67 22.31
CA VAL A 108 7.74 -4.56 21.36
C VAL A 108 7.02 -5.00 20.09
N SER A 109 7.18 -6.26 19.66
CA SER A 109 6.53 -6.74 18.44
C SER A 109 5.00 -6.71 18.53
N TYR A 110 4.43 -6.89 19.71
CA TYR A 110 2.98 -6.80 19.89
C TYR A 110 2.41 -5.43 19.58
N THR A 111 3.17 -4.38 19.88
CA THR A 111 2.76 -3.01 19.59
C THR A 111 2.56 -2.79 18.10
N HIS A 112 3.36 -3.43 17.28
CA HIS A 112 3.33 -3.28 15.83
C HIS A 112 2.29 -4.17 15.15
N LEU A 113 1.79 -5.20 15.82
CA LEU A 113 0.79 -6.11 15.24
C LEU A 113 -0.58 -5.47 15.05
N THR A 114 -0.83 -4.36 15.72
CA THR A 114 -2.11 -3.66 15.67
C THR A 114 -2.16 -2.56 14.62
N LEU A 115 -1.20 -2.53 13.70
CA LEU A 115 -1.17 -1.52 12.65
C LEU A 115 -2.40 -1.63 11.76
N PRO A 116 -3.05 -0.50 11.45
CA PRO A 116 -4.20 -0.52 10.58
C PRO A 116 -3.80 -0.98 9.18
N THR A 117 -4.64 -1.82 8.61
CA THR A 117 -4.53 -2.20 7.21
C THR A 117 -5.57 -1.41 6.43
N ILE A 118 -5.13 -0.66 5.50
CA ILE A 118 -6.02 0.12 4.63
C ILE A 118 -5.90 -0.41 3.23
#